data_65e3569b14d47218373776f4a6cdb3df
#
_entry.id   65e3569b14d47218373776f4a6cdb3df
#
_cell.length_a   1.000
_cell.length_b   1.000
_cell.length_c   1.000
_cell.angle_alpha   90.00
_cell.angle_beta   90.00
_cell.angle_gamma   90.00
#
_symmetry.space_group_name_H-M   'P 1'
#
loop_
_entity.id
_entity.type
_entity.pdbx_description
1 polymer ?
#
loop_
_entity_poly.entity_id
_entity_poly.type
_entity_poly.pdbx_seq_one_letter_code
_entity_poly.pdbx_strand_id
1 'polypeptide(L)'
;MTESEKIGFIFCVCTGKCSGFSKLDIWDFINIVRSELPVEYAFVHPMLCDEDGERFLNDFLRPGRKYVVAGCAPVMQGKLFRDAFQKAGLDINKDLVSIDARDKTVDEALEVVKDTLRKIGKDV
;
A
#
# COMPACT_ATOMS: atom_id res chain seq x y z
N MET A 1 22.57 -16.13 -3.54
CA MET A 1 21.98 -14.86 -3.11
C MET A 1 20.51 -14.86 -3.40
N THR A 2 19.72 -14.69 -2.38
CA THR A 2 18.29 -14.56 -2.59
C THR A 2 17.99 -13.17 -3.13
N GLU A 3 17.24 -13.10 -4.19
CA GLU A 3 16.76 -11.82 -4.67
C GLU A 3 15.87 -11.18 -3.61
N SER A 4 16.00 -9.88 -3.44
CA SER A 4 15.07 -9.13 -2.63
C SER A 4 13.68 -9.26 -3.22
N GLU A 5 12.71 -9.49 -2.37
CA GLU A 5 11.32 -9.51 -2.82
C GLU A 5 10.96 -8.16 -3.42
N LYS A 6 10.22 -8.20 -4.50
CA LYS A 6 9.71 -6.98 -5.12
C LYS A 6 8.53 -6.46 -4.33
N ILE A 7 8.56 -5.19 -4.03
CA ILE A 7 7.53 -4.53 -3.23
C ILE A 7 6.83 -3.48 -4.07
N GLY A 8 5.53 -3.65 -4.23
CA GLY A 8 4.68 -2.63 -4.84
C GLY A 8 4.06 -1.78 -3.75
N PHE A 9 3.94 -0.49 -3.98
CA PHE A 9 3.31 0.44 -3.05
C PHE A 9 2.08 1.06 -3.68
N ILE A 10 0.94 0.93 -3.01
CA ILE A 10 -0.34 1.47 -3.47
C ILE A 10 -0.92 2.34 -2.36
N PHE A 11 -1.30 3.56 -2.71
CA PHE A 11 -2.01 4.43 -1.78
C PHE A 11 -3.48 4.51 -2.18
N CYS A 12 -4.35 3.91 -1.35
CA CYS A 12 -5.80 4.01 -1.52
C CYS A 12 -6.27 5.26 -0.78
N VAL A 13 -6.66 6.28 -1.52
CA VAL A 13 -6.95 7.60 -0.93
C VAL A 13 -8.43 7.82 -0.60
N CYS A 14 -9.24 6.81 -0.74
CA CYS A 14 -10.66 6.89 -0.40
C CYS A 14 -11.32 8.12 -1.04
N THR A 15 -11.31 8.18 -2.36
CA THR A 15 -11.75 9.28 -3.22
C THR A 15 -10.92 10.58 -3.12
N GLY A 16 -9.94 10.63 -2.23
CA GLY A 16 -9.15 11.84 -1.98
C GLY A 16 -9.87 12.88 -1.13
N LYS A 17 -11.10 12.57 -0.71
CA LYS A 17 -11.93 13.50 0.08
C LYS A 17 -12.17 13.04 1.51
N CYS A 18 -11.57 11.92 1.89
CA CYS A 18 -11.69 11.42 3.25
C CYS A 18 -11.03 12.39 4.23
N SER A 19 -11.74 12.74 5.30
CA SER A 19 -11.22 13.65 6.32
C SER A 19 -9.96 13.11 7.00
N GLY A 20 -9.77 11.79 6.98
CA GLY A 20 -8.57 11.15 7.52
C GLY A 20 -7.28 11.55 6.80
N PHE A 21 -7.37 12.05 5.57
CA PHE A 21 -6.20 12.49 4.81
C PHE A 21 -6.09 14.02 4.72
N SER A 22 -6.81 14.76 5.55
CA SER A 22 -6.81 16.22 5.49
C SER A 22 -5.46 16.85 5.82
N LYS A 23 -4.63 16.17 6.61
CA LYS A 23 -3.28 16.65 6.98
C LYS A 23 -2.21 16.23 5.98
N LEU A 24 -2.54 15.34 5.04
CA LEU A 24 -1.57 14.70 4.16
C LEU A 24 -1.62 15.32 2.78
N ASP A 25 -0.49 15.85 2.33
CA ASP A 25 -0.33 16.19 0.91
C ASP A 25 -0.08 14.89 0.17
N ILE A 26 -1.13 14.38 -0.47
CA ILE A 26 -1.12 13.05 -1.12
C ILE A 26 -0.04 12.97 -2.20
N TRP A 27 0.06 13.99 -3.03
CA TRP A 27 1.01 13.97 -4.15
C TRP A 27 2.45 14.09 -3.68
N ASP A 28 2.70 14.92 -2.69
CA ASP A 28 4.03 15.04 -2.10
C ASP A 28 4.46 13.71 -1.48
N PHE A 29 3.57 13.09 -0.71
CA PHE A 29 3.82 11.81 -0.09
C PHE A 29 4.15 10.72 -1.11
N ILE A 30 3.29 10.54 -2.12
CA ILE A 30 3.49 9.46 -3.09
C ILE A 30 4.74 9.68 -3.94
N ASN A 31 5.06 10.92 -4.26
CA ASN A 31 6.26 11.23 -5.02
C ASN A 31 7.54 10.93 -4.25
N ILE A 32 7.55 11.18 -2.96
CA ILE A 32 8.70 10.84 -2.11
C ILE A 32 8.84 9.32 -2.01
N VAL A 33 7.74 8.61 -1.78
CA VAL A 33 7.77 7.15 -1.68
C VAL A 33 8.38 6.54 -2.96
N ARG A 34 7.88 6.93 -4.12
CA ARG A 34 8.32 6.32 -5.38
C ARG A 34 9.76 6.66 -5.75
N SER A 35 10.24 7.84 -5.36
CA SER A 35 11.56 8.31 -5.77
C SER A 35 12.66 8.02 -4.77
N GLU A 36 12.34 7.88 -3.48
CA GLU A 36 13.35 7.79 -2.43
C GLU A 36 13.35 6.48 -1.64
N LEU A 37 12.27 5.69 -1.72
CA LEU A 37 12.17 4.46 -0.95
C LEU A 37 12.33 3.22 -1.82
N PRO A 38 12.77 2.07 -1.23
CA PRO A 38 13.06 0.85 -2.00
C PRO A 38 11.79 0.08 -2.38
N VAL A 39 10.95 0.70 -3.17
CA VAL A 39 9.77 0.07 -3.77
C VAL A 39 9.93 0.06 -5.28
N GLU A 40 9.35 -0.93 -5.97
CA GLU A 40 9.45 -0.99 -7.42
C GLU A 40 8.67 0.11 -8.11
N TYR A 41 7.56 0.48 -7.50
CA TYR A 41 6.68 1.54 -7.98
C TYR A 41 5.82 2.01 -6.83
N ALA A 42 5.25 3.19 -6.97
CA ALA A 42 4.26 3.69 -6.04
C ALA A 42 3.23 4.50 -6.81
N PHE A 43 1.96 4.29 -6.51
CA PHE A 43 0.90 5.03 -7.19
C PHE A 43 -0.32 5.18 -6.28
N VAL A 44 -1.25 6.02 -6.72
CA VAL A 44 -2.47 6.34 -5.99
C VAL A 44 -3.65 5.71 -6.71
N HIS A 45 -4.52 5.06 -5.96
CA HIS A 45 -5.81 4.58 -6.46
C HIS A 45 -6.92 5.29 -5.67
N PRO A 46 -7.95 5.79 -6.35
CA PRO A 46 -9.02 6.51 -5.65
C PRO A 46 -9.78 5.69 -4.62
N MET A 47 -10.07 4.42 -4.90
CA MET A 47 -10.89 3.63 -3.99
C MET A 47 -10.79 2.13 -4.33
N LEU A 48 -9.82 1.45 -3.71
CA LEU A 48 -9.59 0.02 -3.98
C LEU A 48 -10.75 -0.88 -3.54
N CYS A 49 -11.54 -0.45 -2.57
CA CYS A 49 -12.65 -1.24 -2.05
C CYS A 49 -13.93 -1.16 -2.90
N ASP A 50 -13.94 -0.35 -3.94
CA ASP A 50 -15.07 -0.25 -4.86
C ASP A 50 -14.90 -1.23 -6.03
N GLU A 51 -15.89 -1.31 -6.90
CA GLU A 51 -15.92 -2.27 -8.01
C GLU A 51 -14.73 -2.13 -8.95
N ASP A 52 -14.37 -0.91 -9.31
CA ASP A 52 -13.22 -0.68 -10.18
C ASP A 52 -11.90 -1.04 -9.50
N GLY A 53 -11.81 -0.84 -8.19
CA GLY A 53 -10.65 -1.26 -7.40
C GLY A 53 -10.52 -2.78 -7.38
N GLU A 54 -11.62 -3.49 -7.23
CA GLU A 54 -11.63 -4.95 -7.26
C GLU A 54 -11.17 -5.47 -8.62
N ARG A 55 -11.70 -4.91 -9.70
CA ARG A 55 -11.27 -5.28 -11.06
C ARG A 55 -9.79 -5.00 -11.27
N PHE A 56 -9.33 -3.84 -10.80
CA PHE A 56 -7.92 -3.49 -10.89
C PHE A 56 -7.05 -4.52 -10.17
N LEU A 57 -7.40 -4.87 -8.94
CA LEU A 57 -6.61 -5.83 -8.16
C LEU A 57 -6.59 -7.21 -8.81
N ASN A 58 -7.70 -7.65 -9.39
CA ASN A 58 -7.78 -8.94 -10.07
C ASN A 58 -6.80 -9.03 -11.25
N ASP A 59 -6.55 -7.92 -11.94
CA ASP A 59 -5.62 -7.88 -13.07
C ASP A 59 -4.19 -7.59 -12.64
N PHE A 60 -4.01 -6.86 -11.54
CA PHE A 60 -2.73 -6.30 -11.13
C PHE A 60 -1.92 -7.24 -10.24
N LEU A 61 -2.57 -7.92 -9.30
CA LEU A 61 -1.85 -8.75 -8.32
C LEU A 61 -1.19 -9.95 -8.97
N ARG A 62 0.05 -10.24 -8.57
CA ARG A 62 0.84 -11.36 -9.09
C ARG A 62 1.56 -12.04 -7.93
N PRO A 63 1.72 -13.38 -7.98
CA PRO A 63 2.52 -14.10 -6.99
C PRO A 63 3.99 -13.65 -7.02
N GLY A 64 4.69 -13.90 -5.92
CA GLY A 64 6.12 -13.61 -5.83
C GLY A 64 6.47 -12.19 -5.45
N ARG A 65 5.50 -11.41 -5.02
CA ARG A 65 5.70 -10.01 -4.58
C ARG A 65 4.95 -9.74 -3.30
N LYS A 66 5.38 -8.70 -2.61
CA LYS A 66 4.62 -8.12 -1.52
C LYS A 66 4.01 -6.80 -1.96
N TYR A 67 2.86 -6.50 -1.41
CA TYR A 67 2.14 -5.25 -1.71
C TYR A 67 1.94 -4.49 -0.42
N VAL A 68 2.54 -3.30 -0.36
CA VAL A 68 2.29 -2.37 0.75
C VAL A 68 1.14 -1.48 0.32
N VAL A 69 0.06 -1.51 1.08
CA VAL A 69 -1.11 -0.70 0.80
C VAL A 69 -1.30 0.29 1.95
N ALA A 70 -1.11 1.56 1.65
CA ALA A 70 -1.41 2.65 2.57
C ALA A 70 -2.85 3.10 2.36
N GLY A 71 -3.55 3.35 3.44
CA GLY A 71 -4.95 3.75 3.35
C GLY A 71 -5.64 3.70 4.70
N CYS A 72 -6.79 3.03 4.76
CA CYS A 72 -7.56 2.88 5.98
C CYS A 72 -6.94 1.82 6.92
N ALA A 73 -7.63 1.52 8.01
CA ALA A 73 -7.13 0.61 9.05
C ALA A 73 -6.75 -0.77 8.49
N PRO A 74 -5.64 -1.36 8.95
CA PRO A 74 -5.19 -2.68 8.46
C PRO A 74 -6.23 -3.78 8.57
N VAL A 75 -7.01 -3.82 9.64
CA VAL A 75 -8.08 -4.81 9.80
C VAL A 75 -9.10 -4.70 8.68
N MET A 76 -9.47 -3.49 8.30
CA MET A 76 -10.41 -3.25 7.22
C MET A 76 -9.81 -3.67 5.88
N GLN A 77 -8.55 -3.33 5.63
CA GLN A 77 -7.86 -3.72 4.41
C GLN A 77 -7.84 -5.26 4.26
N GLY A 78 -7.53 -5.97 5.33
CA GLY A 78 -7.51 -7.42 5.30
C GLY A 78 -8.85 -8.03 4.91
N LYS A 79 -9.95 -7.44 5.38
CA LYS A 79 -11.29 -7.90 5.01
C LYS A 79 -11.64 -7.58 3.57
N LEU A 80 -11.31 -6.38 3.11
CA LEU A 80 -11.68 -5.90 1.79
C LEU A 80 -10.90 -6.60 0.67
N PHE A 81 -9.64 -6.94 0.92
CA PHE A 81 -8.75 -7.45 -0.13
C PHE A 81 -8.53 -8.97 -0.10
N ARG A 82 -9.12 -9.66 0.84
CA ARG A 82 -8.91 -11.11 1.01
C ARG A 82 -9.14 -11.89 -0.27
N ASP A 83 -10.28 -11.69 -0.90
CA ASP A 83 -10.66 -12.45 -2.08
C ASP A 83 -9.73 -12.18 -3.27
N ALA A 84 -9.36 -10.92 -3.47
CA ALA A 84 -8.47 -10.54 -4.56
C ALA A 84 -7.09 -11.18 -4.39
N PHE A 85 -6.54 -11.17 -3.18
CA PHE A 85 -5.25 -11.79 -2.89
C PHE A 85 -5.32 -13.31 -3.07
N GLN A 86 -6.38 -13.93 -2.59
CA GLN A 86 -6.56 -15.38 -2.73
C GLN A 86 -6.64 -15.80 -4.20
N LYS A 87 -7.39 -15.07 -5.01
CA LYS A 87 -7.51 -15.35 -6.45
C LYS A 87 -6.18 -15.20 -7.17
N ALA A 88 -5.32 -14.31 -6.71
CA ALA A 88 -4.01 -14.09 -7.30
C ALA A 88 -2.95 -15.10 -6.85
N GLY A 89 -3.32 -16.03 -5.97
CA GLY A 89 -2.36 -17.00 -5.42
C GLY A 89 -1.46 -16.41 -4.35
N LEU A 90 -1.89 -15.33 -3.70
CA LEU A 90 -1.15 -14.66 -2.65
C LEU A 90 -1.75 -14.98 -1.28
N ASP A 91 -0.91 -14.88 -0.25
CA ASP A 91 -1.32 -15.05 1.13
C ASP A 91 -1.53 -13.67 1.74
N ILE A 92 -2.78 -13.34 2.09
CA ILE A 92 -3.13 -12.03 2.63
C ILE A 92 -2.35 -11.69 3.91
N ASN A 93 -1.93 -12.70 4.66
CA ASN A 93 -1.20 -12.50 5.91
C ASN A 93 0.30 -12.23 5.70
N LYS A 94 0.83 -12.59 4.54
CA LYS A 94 2.25 -12.41 4.21
C LYS A 94 2.48 -11.37 3.13
N ASP A 95 1.63 -11.37 2.13
CA ASP A 95 1.86 -10.61 0.90
C ASP A 95 1.18 -9.24 0.90
N LEU A 96 0.19 -9.05 1.76
CA LEU A 96 -0.39 -7.73 2.02
C LEU A 96 0.25 -7.15 3.27
N VAL A 97 0.87 -5.99 3.12
CA VAL A 97 1.42 -5.23 4.26
C VAL A 97 0.63 -3.93 4.33
N SER A 98 -0.23 -3.83 5.33
CA SER A 98 -1.17 -2.70 5.45
C SER A 98 -0.60 -1.58 6.29
N ILE A 99 -0.80 -0.35 5.85
CA ILE A 99 -0.42 0.86 6.58
C ILE A 99 -1.66 1.73 6.74
N ASP A 100 -1.90 2.18 7.97
CA ASP A 100 -2.91 3.19 8.23
C ASP A 100 -2.28 4.57 8.04
N ALA A 101 -2.68 5.27 6.98
CA ALA A 101 -2.12 6.58 6.64
C ALA A 101 -3.01 7.74 7.07
N ARG A 102 -4.10 7.45 7.81
CA ARG A 102 -5.04 8.49 8.24
C ARG A 102 -4.45 9.34 9.36
N ASP A 103 -4.87 10.59 9.40
CA ASP A 103 -4.54 11.56 10.46
C ASP A 103 -3.03 11.80 10.64
N LYS A 104 -2.29 11.74 9.54
CA LYS A 104 -0.83 11.92 9.54
C LYS A 104 -0.41 13.01 8.58
N THR A 105 0.66 13.70 8.95
CA THR A 105 1.38 14.59 8.02
C THR A 105 2.23 13.74 7.08
N VAL A 106 2.79 14.37 6.04
CA VAL A 106 3.72 13.68 5.13
C VAL A 106 4.87 13.05 5.90
N ASP A 107 5.49 13.78 6.81
CA ASP A 107 6.63 13.27 7.57
C ASP A 107 6.25 12.08 8.45
N GLU A 108 5.11 12.15 9.12
CA GLU A 108 4.62 11.06 9.95
C GLU A 108 4.30 9.82 9.12
N ALA A 109 3.64 10.00 7.99
CA ALA A 109 3.32 8.89 7.09
C ALA A 109 4.58 8.25 6.52
N LEU A 110 5.57 9.04 6.13
CA LEU A 110 6.84 8.53 5.62
C LEU A 110 7.59 7.71 6.67
N GLU A 111 7.57 8.12 7.93
CA GLU A 111 8.20 7.35 9.00
C GLU A 111 7.54 5.97 9.16
N VAL A 112 6.22 5.91 9.06
CA VAL A 112 5.50 4.63 9.11
C VAL A 112 5.88 3.74 7.94
N VAL A 113 5.98 4.30 6.74
CA VAL A 113 6.39 3.54 5.54
C VAL A 113 7.81 3.00 5.71
N LYS A 114 8.75 3.85 6.12
CA LYS A 114 10.14 3.43 6.33
C LYS A 114 10.25 2.32 7.36
N ASP A 115 9.57 2.46 8.48
CA ASP A 115 9.55 1.47 9.54
C ASP A 115 8.98 0.13 9.05
N THR A 116 7.90 0.20 8.29
CA THR A 116 7.27 -0.97 7.69
C THR A 116 8.22 -1.67 6.72
N LEU A 117 8.89 -0.91 5.87
CA LEU A 117 9.86 -1.47 4.92
C LEU A 117 11.04 -2.14 5.63
N ARG A 118 11.53 -1.55 6.71
CA ARG A 118 12.58 -2.16 7.53
C ARG A 118 12.14 -3.50 8.10
N LYS A 119 10.92 -3.59 8.58
CA LYS A 119 10.37 -4.82 9.17
C LYS A 119 10.27 -5.96 8.16
N ILE A 120 10.09 -5.64 6.89
CA ILE A 120 10.04 -6.67 5.84
C ILE A 120 11.38 -6.85 5.12
N GLY A 121 12.46 -6.34 5.70
CA GLY A 121 13.82 -6.62 5.27
C GLY A 121 14.43 -5.64 4.29
N LYS A 122 13.80 -4.51 4.04
CA LYS A 122 14.39 -3.49 3.16
C LYS A 122 15.27 -2.55 3.96
N ASP A 123 16.36 -2.13 3.33
CA ASP A 123 17.31 -1.21 3.91
C ASP A 123 16.87 0.23 3.61
N VAL A 124 16.47 0.93 4.65
CA VAL A 124 15.95 2.29 4.51
C VAL A 124 16.64 3.22 5.49
#